data_e0983e769e9266fec08451f5a2ee723c
#
_entry.id   e0983e769e9266fec08451f5a2ee723c
#
_cell.length_a   1.000
_cell.length_b   1.000
_cell.length_c   1.000
_cell.angle_alpha   90.00
_cell.angle_beta   90.00
_cell.angle_gamma   90.00
#
_symmetry.space_group_name_H-M   'P 1'
#
loop_
_entity.id
_entity.type
_entity.pdbx_description
1 polymer ?
#
loop_
_entity_poly.entity_id
_entity_poly.type
_entity_poly.pdbx_seq_one_letter_code
_entity_poly.pdbx_strand_id
1 'polypeptide(L)'
;QPVFVGGATVTNATLHNFEEVARKDIRVGDTVVVRRAGDVIPEVVKVLFDLRPAEAIRYEIPNELPDIAIEQSIKKVIHFVSKKALDIDGLGDKLVAQLVRKKYVVGFSDLFNLKKECLLLLERLGSKSADKILLAIASSKQTTFSRLIYGIGILGVGEETAARLADSFDSLEKIQRGTIEEFEKIPDIGTVVSQSIFDWFSKAENIEELDNLLSAGLVIENSHNSEKTIDFVCVV
;
A
#
# COMPACT_ATOMS: atom_id res chain seq x y z
N GLN A 1 -21.50 -20.49 18.31
CA GLN A 1 -22.95 -20.71 18.31
C GLN A 1 -23.66 -19.38 18.10
N PRO A 2 -24.80 -19.33 17.36
CA PRO A 2 -25.57 -18.12 17.21
C PRO A 2 -26.05 -17.60 18.58
N VAL A 3 -25.97 -16.28 18.79
CA VAL A 3 -26.40 -15.61 20.02
C VAL A 3 -27.36 -14.45 19.69
N PHE A 4 -28.38 -14.25 20.50
CA PHE A 4 -29.35 -13.16 20.31
C PHE A 4 -28.85 -11.90 21.04
N VAL A 5 -28.54 -10.83 20.26
CA VAL A 5 -28.00 -9.58 20.79
C VAL A 5 -28.65 -8.38 20.09
N GLY A 6 -29.19 -7.44 20.88
CA GLY A 6 -29.78 -6.20 20.36
C GLY A 6 -30.88 -6.41 19.31
N GLY A 7 -31.77 -7.39 19.50
CA GLY A 7 -32.91 -7.64 18.61
C GLY A 7 -32.58 -8.47 17.35
N ALA A 8 -31.37 -8.98 17.21
CA ALA A 8 -30.98 -9.81 16.06
C ALA A 8 -30.13 -11.02 16.48
N THR A 9 -30.23 -12.11 15.69
CA THR A 9 -29.37 -13.29 15.87
C THR A 9 -28.02 -13.04 15.22
N VAL A 10 -26.96 -13.02 16.03
CA VAL A 10 -25.57 -12.83 15.61
C VAL A 10 -24.92 -14.20 15.45
N THR A 11 -24.46 -14.51 14.25
CA THR A 11 -23.69 -15.72 13.92
C THR A 11 -22.20 -15.46 13.84
N ASN A 12 -21.83 -14.23 13.42
CA ASN A 12 -20.43 -13.81 13.26
C ASN A 12 -20.22 -12.47 13.96
N ALA A 13 -19.08 -12.32 14.64
CA ALA A 13 -18.64 -11.06 15.22
C ALA A 13 -17.20 -10.77 14.76
N THR A 14 -16.93 -9.49 14.50
CA THR A 14 -15.57 -9.10 14.10
C THR A 14 -14.60 -9.18 15.27
N LEU A 15 -13.38 -9.59 14.96
CA LEU A 15 -12.21 -9.53 15.85
C LEU A 15 -11.35 -8.29 15.53
N HIS A 16 -11.79 -7.44 14.59
CA HIS A 16 -11.11 -6.26 14.05
C HIS A 16 -9.81 -6.59 13.30
N ASN A 17 -8.77 -6.93 14.03
CA ASN A 17 -7.46 -7.28 13.49
C ASN A 17 -6.72 -8.23 14.45
N PHE A 18 -5.56 -8.73 14.01
CA PHE A 18 -4.76 -9.67 14.78
C PHE A 18 -4.15 -9.05 16.05
N GLU A 19 -3.88 -7.75 16.06
CA GLU A 19 -3.39 -7.05 17.26
C GLU A 19 -4.44 -7.05 18.37
N GLU A 20 -5.71 -6.86 18.03
CA GLU A 20 -6.81 -6.96 18.96
C GLU A 20 -7.02 -8.38 19.47
N VAL A 21 -6.83 -9.41 18.63
CA VAL A 21 -6.85 -10.82 19.04
C VAL A 21 -5.75 -11.10 20.06
N ALA A 22 -4.53 -10.62 19.78
CA ALA A 22 -3.38 -10.78 20.69
C ALA A 22 -3.58 -9.99 21.98
N ARG A 23 -4.03 -8.72 21.89
CA ARG A 23 -4.26 -7.85 23.06
C ARG A 23 -5.32 -8.40 24.00
N LYS A 24 -6.38 -9.01 23.47
CA LYS A 24 -7.48 -9.61 24.24
C LYS A 24 -7.21 -11.06 24.61
N ASP A 25 -6.08 -11.65 24.20
CA ASP A 25 -5.73 -13.08 24.34
C ASP A 25 -6.87 -14.00 23.95
N ILE A 26 -7.47 -13.75 22.77
CA ILE A 26 -8.59 -14.57 22.27
C ILE A 26 -8.06 -15.89 21.73
N ARG A 27 -8.65 -17.01 22.17
CA ARG A 27 -8.29 -18.37 21.74
C ARG A 27 -9.45 -19.08 21.10
N VAL A 28 -9.14 -20.06 20.26
CA VAL A 28 -10.17 -20.95 19.69
C VAL A 28 -10.76 -21.79 20.82
N GLY A 29 -12.08 -21.76 20.97
CA GLY A 29 -12.80 -22.40 22.05
C GLY A 29 -13.23 -21.45 23.18
N ASP A 30 -12.76 -20.21 23.21
CA ASP A 30 -13.14 -19.24 24.25
C ASP A 30 -14.63 -18.91 24.24
N THR A 31 -15.14 -18.65 25.43
CA THR A 31 -16.43 -17.95 25.62
C THR A 31 -16.17 -16.45 25.63
N VAL A 32 -16.84 -15.71 24.76
CA VAL A 32 -16.62 -14.28 24.56
C VAL A 32 -17.88 -13.45 24.76
N VAL A 33 -17.73 -12.20 25.16
CA VAL A 33 -18.81 -11.20 25.18
C VAL A 33 -18.84 -10.48 23.84
N VAL A 34 -19.99 -10.54 23.18
CA VAL A 34 -20.23 -9.83 21.90
C VAL A 34 -21.11 -8.62 22.16
N ARG A 35 -20.77 -7.51 21.54
CA ARG A 35 -21.57 -6.27 21.53
C ARG A 35 -21.97 -5.93 20.11
N ARG A 36 -23.21 -5.42 19.96
CA ARG A 36 -23.67 -4.76 18.73
C ARG A 36 -23.98 -3.32 19.07
N ALA A 37 -23.29 -2.38 18.48
CA ALA A 37 -23.55 -0.94 18.64
C ALA A 37 -24.37 -0.45 17.43
N GLY A 38 -25.67 -0.21 17.61
CA GLY A 38 -26.59 0.21 16.55
C GLY A 38 -26.73 -0.83 15.42
N ASP A 39 -26.82 -0.38 14.18
CA ASP A 39 -26.83 -1.23 12.97
C ASP A 39 -25.43 -1.64 12.50
N VAL A 40 -24.42 -1.48 13.36
CA VAL A 40 -23.02 -1.75 13.07
C VAL A 40 -22.70 -3.25 13.27
N ILE A 41 -21.60 -3.67 12.65
CA ILE A 41 -21.08 -5.04 12.69
C ILE A 41 -20.84 -5.48 14.14
N PRO A 42 -21.37 -6.64 14.61
CA PRO A 42 -21.12 -7.15 15.95
C PRO A 42 -19.62 -7.36 16.20
N GLU A 43 -19.13 -7.00 17.38
CA GLU A 43 -17.72 -7.11 17.76
C GLU A 43 -17.52 -7.94 19.04
N VAL A 44 -16.37 -8.59 19.15
CA VAL A 44 -15.93 -9.24 20.40
C VAL A 44 -15.34 -8.19 21.32
N VAL A 45 -15.98 -7.97 22.49
CA VAL A 45 -15.55 -6.99 23.48
C VAL A 45 -14.46 -7.55 24.39
N LYS A 46 -14.70 -8.72 24.98
CA LYS A 46 -13.78 -9.39 25.91
C LYS A 46 -13.98 -10.90 25.94
N VAL A 47 -12.95 -11.60 26.44
CA VAL A 47 -12.98 -13.02 26.76
C VAL A 47 -13.44 -13.21 28.22
N LEU A 48 -14.21 -14.25 28.48
CA LEU A 48 -14.56 -14.71 29.82
C LEU A 48 -13.54 -15.79 30.22
N PHE A 49 -12.43 -15.36 30.81
CA PHE A 49 -11.33 -16.26 31.16
C PHE A 49 -11.72 -17.38 32.14
N ASP A 50 -12.68 -17.10 33.02
CA ASP A 50 -13.20 -18.10 33.98
C ASP A 50 -13.94 -19.26 33.30
N LEU A 51 -14.36 -19.07 32.05
CA LEU A 51 -15.05 -20.08 31.24
C LEU A 51 -14.18 -20.64 30.11
N ARG A 52 -12.86 -20.35 30.12
CA ARG A 52 -11.93 -20.84 29.12
C ARG A 52 -11.71 -22.35 29.28
N PRO A 53 -11.95 -23.16 28.25
CA PRO A 53 -11.59 -24.57 28.28
C PRO A 53 -10.07 -24.78 28.44
N ALA A 54 -9.67 -25.84 29.11
CA ALA A 54 -8.24 -26.17 29.26
C ALA A 54 -7.56 -26.43 27.89
N GLU A 55 -8.32 -26.92 26.92
CA GLU A 55 -7.92 -27.19 25.54
C GLU A 55 -8.00 -25.98 24.61
N ALA A 56 -8.28 -24.77 25.11
CA ALA A 56 -8.34 -23.55 24.30
C ALA A 56 -7.00 -23.26 23.62
N ILE A 57 -7.00 -23.32 22.29
CA ILE A 57 -5.80 -23.20 21.47
C ILE A 57 -5.56 -21.73 21.15
N ARG A 58 -4.33 -21.25 21.42
CA ARG A 58 -3.90 -19.94 20.96
C ARG A 58 -3.92 -19.92 19.44
N TYR A 59 -4.62 -18.94 18.86
CA TYR A 59 -4.58 -18.75 17.44
C TYR A 59 -3.20 -18.21 17.04
N GLU A 60 -2.40 -19.10 16.49
CA GLU A 60 -1.14 -18.70 15.87
C GLU A 60 -1.49 -18.17 14.48
N ILE A 61 -1.17 -16.90 14.25
CA ILE A 61 -1.22 -16.36 12.92
C ILE A 61 -0.22 -17.17 12.08
N PRO A 62 -0.65 -17.90 11.04
CA PRO A 62 0.33 -18.49 10.14
C PRO A 62 1.22 -17.35 9.64
N ASN A 63 2.52 -17.50 9.79
CA ASN A 63 3.50 -16.48 9.44
C ASN A 63 3.41 -15.99 7.99
N GLU A 64 2.63 -16.64 7.17
CA GLU A 64 2.14 -16.20 5.86
C GLU A 64 0.97 -17.11 5.48
N LEU A 65 -0.24 -16.60 5.52
CA LEU A 65 -1.26 -17.16 4.63
C LEU A 65 -0.84 -16.65 3.24
N PRO A 66 -0.44 -17.51 2.31
CA PRO A 66 0.00 -17.10 0.96
C PRO A 66 -1.00 -16.15 0.28
N ASP A 67 -2.29 -16.37 0.56
CA ASP A 67 -3.38 -15.56 0.02
C ASP A 67 -3.42 -14.14 0.60
N ILE A 68 -3.12 -13.94 1.90
CA ILE A 68 -3.10 -12.60 2.51
C ILE A 68 -1.92 -11.79 1.99
N ALA A 69 -0.74 -12.38 1.89
CA ALA A 69 0.43 -11.71 1.35
C ALA A 69 0.22 -11.32 -0.12
N ILE A 70 -0.37 -12.21 -0.92
CA ILE A 70 -0.73 -11.94 -2.31
C ILE A 70 -1.76 -10.80 -2.40
N GLU A 71 -2.81 -10.81 -1.59
CA GLU A 71 -3.83 -9.75 -1.60
C GLU A 71 -3.26 -8.40 -1.13
N GLN A 72 -2.33 -8.38 -0.18
CA GLN A 72 -1.61 -7.17 0.22
C GLN A 72 -0.72 -6.65 -0.92
N SER A 73 0.00 -7.53 -1.61
CA SER A 73 0.81 -7.15 -2.78
C SER A 73 -0.06 -6.61 -3.91
N ILE A 74 -1.21 -7.23 -4.20
CA ILE A 74 -2.17 -6.72 -5.17
C ILE A 74 -2.61 -5.31 -4.82
N LYS A 75 -3.00 -5.05 -3.56
CA LYS A 75 -3.42 -3.71 -3.11
C LYS A 75 -2.31 -2.67 -3.24
N LYS A 76 -1.07 -3.03 -2.89
CA LYS A 76 0.11 -2.15 -3.05
C LYS A 76 0.31 -1.78 -4.52
N VAL A 77 0.27 -2.76 -5.42
CA VAL A 77 0.46 -2.51 -6.87
C VAL A 77 -0.71 -1.69 -7.44
N ILE A 78 -1.97 -1.98 -7.05
CA ILE A 78 -3.14 -1.18 -7.46
C ILE A 78 -2.98 0.28 -7.04
N HIS A 79 -2.54 0.52 -5.79
CA HIS A 79 -2.28 1.86 -5.29
C HIS A 79 -1.18 2.56 -6.12
N PHE A 80 -0.07 1.86 -6.38
CA PHE A 80 1.07 2.39 -7.13
C PHE A 80 0.72 2.77 -8.58
N VAL A 81 -0.12 1.98 -9.27
CA VAL A 81 -0.54 2.27 -10.66
C VAL A 81 -1.71 3.26 -10.74
N SER A 82 -2.30 3.65 -9.62
CA SER A 82 -3.47 4.51 -9.57
C SER A 82 -3.22 5.91 -10.17
N LYS A 83 -4.30 6.60 -10.54
CA LYS A 83 -4.27 7.94 -11.16
C LYS A 83 -3.52 8.99 -10.33
N LYS A 84 -3.60 8.90 -9.00
CA LYS A 84 -2.92 9.82 -8.07
C LYS A 84 -1.44 9.48 -7.86
N ALA A 85 -1.05 8.24 -8.13
CA ALA A 85 0.33 7.77 -8.08
C ALA A 85 0.97 7.84 -9.47
N LEU A 86 1.37 6.71 -10.06
CA LEU A 86 2.06 6.71 -11.34
C LEU A 86 1.14 6.79 -12.58
N ASP A 87 -0.19 6.73 -12.41
CA ASP A 87 -1.19 6.91 -13.47
C ASP A 87 -0.97 5.99 -14.68
N ILE A 88 -0.82 4.71 -14.42
CA ILE A 88 -0.62 3.72 -15.49
C ILE A 88 -1.98 3.29 -16.05
N ASP A 89 -2.43 3.97 -17.09
CA ASP A 89 -3.71 3.68 -17.71
C ASP A 89 -3.78 2.25 -18.27
N GLY A 90 -4.94 1.62 -18.13
CA GLY A 90 -5.18 0.26 -18.59
C GLY A 90 -4.81 -0.85 -17.60
N LEU A 91 -4.07 -0.56 -16.52
CA LEU A 91 -3.78 -1.50 -15.43
C LEU A 91 -4.85 -1.43 -14.33
N GLY A 92 -6.06 -1.88 -14.63
CA GLY A 92 -7.12 -1.98 -13.62
C GLY A 92 -6.91 -3.17 -12.65
N ASP A 93 -7.65 -3.14 -11.53
CA ASP A 93 -7.54 -4.09 -10.42
C ASP A 93 -7.47 -5.57 -10.85
N LYS A 94 -8.32 -5.97 -11.81
CA LYS A 94 -8.37 -7.36 -12.30
C LYS A 94 -7.11 -7.78 -13.05
N LEU A 95 -6.49 -6.87 -13.80
CA LEU A 95 -5.25 -7.17 -14.51
C LEU A 95 -4.06 -7.19 -13.55
N VAL A 96 -3.99 -6.23 -12.63
CA VAL A 96 -2.98 -6.22 -11.56
C VAL A 96 -3.06 -7.52 -10.74
N ALA A 97 -4.26 -7.94 -10.35
CA ALA A 97 -4.43 -9.20 -9.61
C ALA A 97 -3.92 -10.41 -10.40
N GLN A 98 -4.14 -10.48 -11.74
CA GLN A 98 -3.59 -11.54 -12.55
C GLN A 98 -2.06 -11.49 -12.64
N LEU A 99 -1.47 -10.29 -12.81
CA LEU A 99 -0.02 -10.11 -12.89
C LEU A 99 0.68 -10.58 -11.61
N VAL A 100 0.15 -10.18 -10.44
CA VAL A 100 0.71 -10.56 -9.14
C VAL A 100 0.53 -12.06 -8.89
N ARG A 101 -0.67 -12.63 -9.09
CA ARG A 101 -0.92 -14.06 -8.87
C ARG A 101 -0.11 -14.97 -9.80
N LYS A 102 0.15 -14.51 -11.03
CA LYS A 102 1.02 -15.22 -11.99
C LYS A 102 2.52 -14.96 -11.74
N LYS A 103 2.87 -14.15 -10.73
CA LYS A 103 4.24 -13.75 -10.38
C LYS A 103 4.98 -13.05 -11.53
N TYR A 104 4.25 -12.38 -12.42
CA TYR A 104 4.85 -11.48 -13.41
C TYR A 104 5.22 -10.12 -12.81
N VAL A 105 4.59 -9.77 -11.68
CA VAL A 105 4.87 -8.59 -10.86
C VAL A 105 4.95 -9.06 -9.40
N VAL A 106 6.11 -8.90 -8.80
CA VAL A 106 6.39 -9.16 -7.38
C VAL A 106 6.63 -7.82 -6.68
N GLY A 107 7.45 -6.95 -7.27
CA GLY A 107 7.71 -5.59 -6.85
C GLY A 107 7.19 -4.56 -7.88
N PHE A 108 7.28 -3.28 -7.55
CA PHE A 108 6.86 -2.20 -8.44
C PHE A 108 7.73 -2.10 -9.69
N SER A 109 9.03 -2.35 -9.54
CA SER A 109 10.01 -2.30 -10.61
C SER A 109 9.74 -3.32 -11.73
N ASP A 110 9.09 -4.45 -11.42
CA ASP A 110 8.70 -5.46 -12.41
C ASP A 110 7.70 -4.91 -13.43
N LEU A 111 6.87 -3.91 -13.04
CA LEU A 111 5.94 -3.26 -13.96
C LEU A 111 6.66 -2.64 -15.15
N PHE A 112 7.84 -2.03 -14.93
CA PHE A 112 8.64 -1.39 -15.97
C PHE A 112 9.42 -2.38 -16.85
N ASN A 113 9.50 -3.63 -16.42
CA ASN A 113 10.16 -4.73 -17.12
C ASN A 113 9.17 -5.68 -17.81
N LEU A 114 7.85 -5.39 -17.72
CA LEU A 114 6.81 -6.22 -18.32
C LEU A 114 6.98 -6.32 -19.85
N LYS A 115 6.92 -7.54 -20.34
CA LYS A 115 6.97 -7.85 -21.77
C LYS A 115 5.56 -8.07 -22.32
N LYS A 116 5.38 -7.82 -23.61
CA LYS A 116 4.09 -8.01 -24.31
C LYS A 116 3.58 -9.44 -24.18
N GLU A 117 4.49 -10.41 -24.24
CA GLU A 117 4.19 -11.83 -24.14
C GLU A 117 3.52 -12.16 -22.80
N CYS A 118 3.99 -11.56 -21.69
CA CYS A 118 3.37 -11.75 -20.37
C CYS A 118 1.93 -11.19 -20.34
N LEU A 119 1.72 -10.03 -20.95
CA LEU A 119 0.41 -9.41 -21.03
C LEU A 119 -0.56 -10.23 -21.86
N LEU A 120 -0.11 -10.81 -22.97
CA LEU A 120 -0.95 -11.66 -23.83
C LEU A 120 -1.40 -12.97 -23.18
N LEU A 121 -0.74 -13.39 -22.09
CA LEU A 121 -1.14 -14.57 -21.29
C LEU A 121 -2.20 -14.22 -20.23
N LEU A 122 -2.60 -12.95 -20.13
CA LEU A 122 -3.67 -12.53 -19.22
C LEU A 122 -5.04 -12.72 -19.87
N GLU A 123 -6.03 -13.04 -19.04
CA GLU A 123 -7.39 -13.24 -19.52
C GLU A 123 -7.97 -11.92 -20.06
N ARG A 124 -8.66 -12.03 -21.18
CA ARG A 124 -9.40 -10.93 -21.83
C ARG A 124 -8.53 -9.75 -22.27
N LEU A 125 -7.23 -9.95 -22.46
CA LEU A 125 -6.31 -8.92 -22.93
C LEU A 125 -5.86 -9.23 -24.37
N GLY A 126 -6.24 -8.38 -25.31
CA GLY A 126 -5.82 -8.47 -26.70
C GLY A 126 -4.54 -7.68 -27.00
N SER A 127 -3.91 -7.95 -28.16
CA SER A 127 -2.65 -7.33 -28.56
C SER A 127 -2.68 -5.78 -28.53
N LYS A 128 -3.75 -5.17 -29.04
CA LYS A 128 -3.89 -3.69 -29.02
C LYS A 128 -3.95 -3.11 -27.61
N SER A 129 -4.60 -3.80 -26.68
CA SER A 129 -4.67 -3.38 -25.27
C SER A 129 -3.33 -3.57 -24.56
N ALA A 130 -2.62 -4.66 -24.88
CA ALA A 130 -1.27 -4.89 -24.36
C ALA A 130 -0.30 -3.78 -24.80
N ASP A 131 -0.36 -3.38 -26.08
CA ASP A 131 0.46 -2.28 -26.60
C ASP A 131 0.16 -0.93 -25.89
N LYS A 132 -1.14 -0.63 -25.65
CA LYS A 132 -1.52 0.57 -24.90
C LYS A 132 -0.99 0.56 -23.48
N ILE A 133 -1.08 -0.57 -22.77
CA ILE A 133 -0.56 -0.72 -21.42
C ILE A 133 0.96 -0.50 -21.40
N LEU A 134 1.71 -1.08 -22.33
CA LEU A 134 3.15 -0.89 -22.40
C LEU A 134 3.53 0.56 -22.69
N LEU A 135 2.77 1.27 -23.51
CA LEU A 135 2.96 2.69 -23.74
C LEU A 135 2.64 3.52 -22.48
N ALA A 136 1.58 3.19 -21.75
CA ALA A 136 1.23 3.85 -20.49
C ALA A 136 2.33 3.61 -19.42
N ILE A 137 2.86 2.39 -19.32
CA ILE A 137 4.00 2.06 -18.45
C ILE A 137 5.23 2.88 -18.85
N ALA A 138 5.54 2.98 -20.15
CA ALA A 138 6.68 3.77 -20.61
C ALA A 138 6.52 5.26 -20.29
N SER A 139 5.33 5.81 -20.45
CA SER A 139 5.02 7.21 -20.14
C SER A 139 5.07 7.50 -18.64
N SER A 140 4.67 6.55 -17.79
CA SER A 140 4.67 6.71 -16.34
C SER A 140 6.06 6.69 -15.71
N LYS A 141 7.11 6.37 -16.49
CA LYS A 141 8.50 6.45 -16.02
C LYS A 141 8.92 7.88 -15.66
N GLN A 142 8.29 8.89 -16.24
CA GLN A 142 8.49 10.28 -15.82
C GLN A 142 7.40 10.64 -14.81
N THR A 143 7.81 10.90 -13.58
CA THR A 143 6.89 11.19 -12.47
C THR A 143 7.45 12.27 -11.55
N THR A 144 6.60 12.91 -10.76
CA THR A 144 7.02 13.85 -9.74
C THR A 144 7.40 13.13 -8.44
N PHE A 145 8.23 13.76 -7.63
CA PHE A 145 8.65 13.20 -6.35
C PHE A 145 7.45 12.97 -5.41
N SER A 146 6.48 13.89 -5.39
CA SER A 146 5.26 13.74 -4.58
C SER A 146 4.42 12.51 -5.01
N ARG A 147 4.29 12.27 -6.31
CA ARG A 147 3.55 11.11 -6.83
C ARG A 147 4.24 9.79 -6.50
N LEU A 148 5.56 9.77 -6.53
CA LEU A 148 6.33 8.60 -6.10
C LEU A 148 6.13 8.32 -4.62
N ILE A 149 6.30 9.35 -3.73
CA ILE A 149 6.10 9.22 -2.28
C ILE A 149 4.68 8.72 -1.98
N TYR A 150 3.66 9.25 -2.65
CA TYR A 150 2.30 8.76 -2.51
C TYR A 150 2.17 7.31 -2.98
N GLY A 151 2.74 7.00 -4.15
CA GLY A 151 2.62 5.69 -4.81
C GLY A 151 3.24 4.53 -4.04
N ILE A 152 4.35 4.74 -3.33
CA ILE A 152 4.99 3.70 -2.51
C ILE A 152 4.17 3.30 -1.28
N GLY A 153 3.12 4.06 -0.93
CA GLY A 153 2.09 3.65 0.01
C GLY A 153 2.54 3.60 1.47
N ILE A 154 3.26 4.62 1.93
CA ILE A 154 3.63 4.75 3.35
C ILE A 154 2.36 4.95 4.19
N LEU A 155 2.23 4.20 5.28
CA LEU A 155 1.06 4.27 6.15
C LEU A 155 0.87 5.70 6.73
N GLY A 156 -0.34 6.26 6.54
CA GLY A 156 -0.67 7.61 6.99
C GLY A 156 -0.20 8.73 6.05
N VAL A 157 0.50 8.42 4.96
CA VAL A 157 0.92 9.40 3.96
C VAL A 157 -0.09 9.45 2.82
N GLY A 158 -0.94 10.47 2.83
CA GLY A 158 -1.87 10.80 1.76
C GLY A 158 -1.24 11.69 0.69
N GLU A 159 -2.04 12.06 -0.32
CA GLU A 159 -1.59 12.90 -1.45
C GLU A 159 -1.01 14.26 -0.97
N GLU A 160 -1.70 14.93 -0.06
CA GLU A 160 -1.24 16.22 0.50
C GLU A 160 0.03 16.07 1.34
N THR A 161 0.10 15.02 2.16
CA THR A 161 1.28 14.73 2.97
C THR A 161 2.49 14.40 2.08
N ALA A 162 2.27 13.63 1.00
CA ALA A 162 3.31 13.32 0.02
C ALA A 162 3.83 14.57 -0.70
N ALA A 163 2.95 15.52 -1.03
CA ALA A 163 3.35 16.80 -1.62
C ALA A 163 4.22 17.61 -0.65
N ARG A 164 3.81 17.74 0.61
CA ARG A 164 4.58 18.46 1.64
C ARG A 164 5.95 17.83 1.92
N LEU A 165 6.00 16.49 1.92
CA LEU A 165 7.28 15.77 2.04
C LEU A 165 8.19 16.06 0.84
N ALA A 166 7.65 16.04 -0.38
CA ALA A 166 8.40 16.33 -1.59
C ALA A 166 8.94 17.77 -1.61
N ASP A 167 8.14 18.73 -1.14
CA ASP A 167 8.56 20.14 -1.03
C ASP A 167 9.64 20.35 0.03
N SER A 168 9.58 19.57 1.14
CA SER A 168 10.52 19.72 2.25
C SER A 168 11.86 19.04 2.02
N PHE A 169 11.89 17.92 1.31
CA PHE A 169 13.10 17.08 1.15
C PHE A 169 13.76 17.16 -0.22
N ASP A 170 13.12 17.72 -1.25
CA ASP A 170 13.62 17.91 -2.63
C ASP A 170 14.12 16.64 -3.34
N SER A 171 14.60 15.62 -2.63
CA SER A 171 15.19 14.43 -3.23
C SER A 171 14.99 13.17 -2.39
N LEU A 172 15.11 12.02 -3.06
CA LEU A 172 14.97 10.71 -2.45
C LEU A 172 16.05 10.45 -1.41
N GLU A 173 17.29 10.90 -1.67
CA GLU A 173 18.42 10.72 -0.76
C GLU A 173 18.26 11.51 0.53
N LYS A 174 17.64 12.70 0.46
CA LYS A 174 17.40 13.53 1.64
C LYS A 174 16.32 12.92 2.52
N ILE A 175 15.19 12.49 1.94
CA ILE A 175 14.10 11.88 2.73
C ILE A 175 14.52 10.54 3.35
N GLN A 176 15.37 9.75 2.67
CA GLN A 176 15.92 8.51 3.23
C GLN A 176 16.80 8.74 4.47
N ARG A 177 17.42 9.92 4.60
CA ARG A 177 18.24 10.30 5.75
C ARG A 177 17.50 11.12 6.77
N GLY A 178 16.23 11.41 6.52
CA GLY A 178 15.39 12.23 7.40
C GLY A 178 15.19 11.59 8.76
N THR A 179 15.12 12.41 9.79
CA THR A 179 14.83 11.98 11.17
C THR A 179 13.36 12.20 11.52
N ILE A 180 12.90 11.53 12.58
CA ILE A 180 11.52 11.68 13.06
C ILE A 180 11.22 13.14 13.38
N GLU A 181 12.18 13.83 14.03
CA GLU A 181 12.05 15.24 14.41
C GLU A 181 11.98 16.18 13.19
N GLU A 182 12.63 15.81 12.08
CA GLU A 182 12.53 16.58 10.84
C GLU A 182 11.17 16.37 10.17
N PHE A 183 10.63 15.15 10.17
CA PHE A 183 9.30 14.87 9.66
C PHE A 183 8.21 15.58 10.49
N GLU A 184 8.34 15.62 11.81
CA GLU A 184 7.39 16.30 12.71
C GLU A 184 7.36 17.84 12.54
N LYS A 185 8.41 18.45 11.97
CA LYS A 185 8.42 19.88 11.66
C LYS A 185 7.53 20.25 10.47
N ILE A 186 7.13 19.25 9.67
CA ILE A 186 6.27 19.47 8.50
C ILE A 186 4.82 19.61 8.98
N PRO A 187 4.10 20.66 8.56
CA PRO A 187 2.71 20.87 8.97
C PRO A 187 1.82 19.64 8.69
N ASP A 188 0.95 19.30 9.64
CA ASP A 188 0.01 18.17 9.61
C ASP A 188 0.67 16.76 9.59
N ILE A 189 1.97 16.67 9.86
CA ILE A 189 2.66 15.41 10.09
C ILE A 189 2.91 15.26 11.61
N GLY A 190 2.10 14.41 12.25
CA GLY A 190 2.26 14.09 13.67
C GLY A 190 3.18 12.89 13.90
N THR A 191 3.49 12.61 15.17
CA THR A 191 4.42 11.54 15.61
C THR A 191 4.14 10.18 14.97
N VAL A 192 2.87 9.78 14.82
CA VAL A 192 2.51 8.47 14.23
C VAL A 192 2.92 8.38 12.76
N VAL A 193 2.68 9.44 11.99
CA VAL A 193 3.03 9.49 10.57
C VAL A 193 4.53 9.62 10.39
N SER A 194 5.20 10.44 11.19
CA SER A 194 6.68 10.58 11.20
C SER A 194 7.36 9.25 11.48
N GLN A 195 6.86 8.49 12.46
CA GLN A 195 7.36 7.15 12.75
C GLN A 195 7.14 6.20 11.56
N SER A 196 5.96 6.24 10.93
CA SER A 196 5.67 5.40 9.77
C SER A 196 6.59 5.69 8.59
N ILE A 197 6.92 6.98 8.35
CA ILE A 197 7.85 7.40 7.30
C ILE A 197 9.26 6.86 7.63
N PHE A 198 9.74 7.10 8.84
CA PHE A 198 11.04 6.66 9.29
C PHE A 198 11.18 5.14 9.19
N ASP A 199 10.19 4.38 9.69
CA ASP A 199 10.19 2.91 9.64
C ASP A 199 10.17 2.40 8.19
N TRP A 200 9.47 3.09 7.30
CA TRP A 200 9.42 2.69 5.90
C TRP A 200 10.79 2.82 5.23
N PHE A 201 11.48 3.97 5.41
CA PHE A 201 12.81 4.20 4.84
C PHE A 201 13.95 3.46 5.58
N SER A 202 13.71 2.96 6.79
CA SER A 202 14.66 2.13 7.54
C SER A 202 14.71 0.68 7.05
N LYS A 203 13.74 0.23 6.25
CA LYS A 203 13.69 -1.15 5.74
C LYS A 203 14.54 -1.29 4.48
N ALA A 204 15.56 -2.17 4.54
CA ALA A 204 16.46 -2.40 3.41
C ALA A 204 15.73 -2.84 2.13
N GLU A 205 14.70 -3.68 2.25
CA GLU A 205 13.85 -4.16 1.15
C GLU A 205 13.11 -3.01 0.43
N ASN A 206 12.69 -1.97 1.15
CA ASN A 206 12.04 -0.81 0.55
C ASN A 206 13.04 0.08 -0.21
N ILE A 207 14.25 0.21 0.33
CA ILE A 207 15.33 0.96 -0.35
C ILE A 207 15.76 0.24 -1.62
N GLU A 208 15.95 -1.09 -1.54
CA GLU A 208 16.28 -1.91 -2.72
C GLU A 208 15.20 -1.79 -3.80
N GLU A 209 13.92 -1.78 -3.42
CA GLU A 209 12.82 -1.59 -4.39
C GLU A 209 12.87 -0.20 -5.06
N LEU A 210 13.22 0.87 -4.32
CA LEU A 210 13.42 2.20 -4.90
C LEU A 210 14.61 2.22 -5.87
N ASP A 211 15.71 1.60 -5.51
CA ASP A 211 16.88 1.48 -6.37
C ASP A 211 16.57 0.69 -7.64
N ASN A 212 15.78 -0.38 -7.52
CA ASN A 212 15.31 -1.16 -8.65
C ASN A 212 14.37 -0.34 -9.57
N LEU A 213 13.48 0.50 -9.00
CA LEU A 213 12.64 1.42 -9.77
C LEU A 213 13.47 2.43 -10.59
N LEU A 214 14.47 3.04 -9.97
CA LEU A 214 15.37 3.97 -10.65
C LEU A 214 16.18 3.24 -11.75
N SER A 215 16.69 2.05 -11.46
CA SER A 215 17.41 1.20 -12.41
C SER A 215 16.54 0.75 -13.59
N ALA A 216 15.22 0.55 -13.36
CA ALA A 216 14.25 0.26 -14.41
C ALA A 216 13.88 1.49 -15.27
N GLY A 217 14.47 2.65 -14.98
CA GLY A 217 14.35 3.87 -15.75
C GLY A 217 13.28 4.83 -15.27
N LEU A 218 12.86 4.76 -14.00
CA LEU A 218 12.02 5.78 -13.38
C LEU A 218 12.82 7.07 -13.22
N VAL A 219 12.28 8.18 -13.71
CA VAL A 219 12.85 9.53 -13.63
C VAL A 219 11.96 10.40 -12.77
N ILE A 220 12.53 10.94 -11.70
CA ILE A 220 11.82 11.83 -10.79
C ILE A 220 12.06 13.28 -11.26
N GLU A 221 10.99 13.94 -11.68
CA GLU A 221 11.03 15.36 -12.02
C GLU A 221 11.03 16.18 -10.72
N ASN A 222 12.05 17.02 -10.54
CA ASN A 222 12.12 17.96 -9.44
C ASN A 222 11.20 19.14 -9.72
N SER A 223 10.25 19.41 -8.82
CA SER A 223 9.30 20.53 -8.90
C SER A 223 9.96 21.92 -8.99
N HIS A 224 11.22 22.03 -8.62
CA HIS A 224 12.00 23.29 -8.68
C HIS A 224 12.61 23.63 -10.05
N ASN A 225 12.44 22.79 -11.09
CA ASN A 225 13.02 23.07 -12.42
C ASN A 225 12.02 23.62 -13.45
N SER A 226 10.79 23.94 -13.05
CA SER A 226 9.76 24.47 -13.97
C SER A 226 9.89 25.96 -14.32
N GLU A 227 10.89 26.67 -13.78
CA GLU A 227 11.18 28.07 -14.11
C GLU A 227 12.54 28.24 -14.78
N LYS A 228 12.89 27.42 -15.76
CA LYS A 228 13.87 27.85 -16.75
C LYS A 228 13.13 28.40 -17.96
N THR A 229 12.87 29.68 -17.90
CA THR A 229 12.54 30.58 -19.01
C THR A 229 13.40 30.17 -20.21
N ILE A 230 12.74 29.70 -21.27
CA ILE A 230 13.38 29.57 -22.57
C ILE A 230 13.50 30.99 -23.11
N ASP A 231 14.66 31.61 -22.96
CA ASP A 231 15.00 32.83 -23.65
C ASP A 231 15.10 32.53 -25.15
N PHE A 232 14.05 32.88 -25.88
CA PHE A 232 14.09 32.88 -27.34
C PHE A 232 15.01 34.05 -27.76
N VAL A 233 16.23 33.75 -28.19
CA VAL A 233 17.06 34.69 -28.90
C VAL A 233 16.56 34.72 -30.34
N CYS A 234 15.78 35.77 -30.68
CA CYS A 234 15.51 36.13 -32.07
C CYS A 234 16.79 36.73 -32.64
N VAL A 235 17.41 36.03 -33.58
CA VAL A 235 18.42 36.62 -34.48
C VAL A 235 17.66 37.27 -35.64
N VAL A 236 17.80 38.58 -35.79
CA VAL A 236 17.31 39.38 -36.93
C VAL A 236 18.35 39.30 -38.04
#